data_f59d23edefe57807f3c88ea6ee9d144c
#
_entry.id   f59d23edefe57807f3c88ea6ee9d144c
#
_cell.length_a   1.000
_cell.length_b   1.000
_cell.length_c   1.000
_cell.angle_alpha   90.00
_cell.angle_beta   90.00
_cell.angle_gamma   90.00
#
_symmetry.space_group_name_H-M   'P 1'
#
loop_
_entity.id
_entity.type
_entity.pdbx_description
1 polymer ?
#
loop_
_entity_poly.entity_id
_entity_poly.type
_entity_poly.pdbx_seq_one_letter_code
_entity_poly.pdbx_strand_id
1 'polypeptide(L)'
;MTIDINGNQEDISAMLIGAERYALGRRTYIVQWTCEFIGNNLHLLTEKDKGVMIRDIEGAIDYGDECDEACWKALLSKLKGV
;
A
#
# COMPACT_ATOMS: atom_id res chain seq x y z
N MET A 1 13.00 2.63 5.21
CA MET A 1 13.34 1.41 4.47
C MET A 1 13.17 1.64 2.99
N THR A 2 14.15 1.30 2.20
CA THR A 2 14.11 1.46 0.75
C THR A 2 14.31 0.11 0.07
N ILE A 3 13.80 -0.01 -1.15
CA ILE A 3 13.96 -1.21 -1.96
C ILE A 3 15.14 -1.01 -2.91
N ASP A 4 16.02 -1.98 -2.95
CA ASP A 4 17.12 -1.98 -3.91
C ASP A 4 16.58 -2.36 -5.29
N ILE A 5 16.75 -1.47 -6.25
CA ILE A 5 16.14 -1.62 -7.58
C ILE A 5 17.08 -2.37 -8.52
N ASN A 6 17.37 -3.62 -8.21
CA ASN A 6 18.11 -4.50 -9.12
C ASN A 6 17.20 -5.44 -9.90
N GLY A 7 15.89 -5.37 -9.65
CA GLY A 7 14.93 -6.22 -10.30
C GLY A 7 14.08 -5.47 -11.32
N ASN A 8 13.19 -6.21 -11.94
CA ASN A 8 12.19 -5.67 -12.86
C ASN A 8 11.20 -4.80 -12.06
N GLN A 9 10.90 -3.61 -12.57
CA GLN A 9 9.97 -2.71 -11.89
C GLN A 9 8.59 -3.34 -11.66
N GLU A 10 8.12 -4.12 -12.62
CA GLU A 10 6.82 -4.79 -12.45
C GLU A 10 6.83 -5.76 -11.29
N ASP A 11 7.92 -6.49 -11.11
CA ASP A 11 8.06 -7.42 -9.98
C ASP A 11 8.14 -6.69 -8.66
N ILE A 12 8.88 -5.58 -8.61
CA ILE A 12 9.00 -4.76 -7.41
C ILE A 12 7.64 -4.16 -7.04
N SER A 13 6.93 -3.64 -8.03
CA SER A 13 5.59 -3.09 -7.85
C SER A 13 4.63 -4.17 -7.33
N ALA A 14 4.70 -5.38 -7.88
CA ALA A 14 3.87 -6.50 -7.43
C ALA A 14 4.17 -6.89 -5.99
N MET A 15 5.43 -6.79 -5.55
CA MET A 15 5.80 -7.04 -4.15
C MET A 15 5.15 -6.03 -3.22
N LEU A 16 5.05 -4.77 -3.62
CA LEU A 16 4.36 -3.74 -2.84
C LEU A 16 2.87 -4.05 -2.72
N ILE A 17 2.24 -4.49 -3.80
CA ILE A 17 0.85 -4.96 -3.77
C ILE A 17 0.70 -6.13 -2.79
N GLY A 18 1.62 -7.09 -2.83
CA GLY A 18 1.62 -8.22 -1.91
C GLY A 18 1.72 -7.79 -0.45
N ALA A 19 2.59 -6.81 -0.16
CA ALA A 19 2.73 -6.27 1.18
C ALA A 19 1.44 -5.60 1.66
N GLU A 20 0.80 -4.79 0.80
CA GLU A 20 -0.46 -4.14 1.11
C GLU A 20 -1.55 -5.18 1.41
N ARG A 21 -1.68 -6.20 0.57
CA ARG A 21 -2.69 -7.25 0.74
C ARG A 21 -2.44 -8.08 1.99
N TYR A 22 -1.17 -8.31 2.33
CA TYR A 22 -0.85 -8.99 3.58
C TYR A 22 -1.29 -8.19 4.79
N ALA A 23 -1.09 -6.86 4.75
CA ALA A 23 -1.39 -5.99 5.90
C ALA A 23 -2.89 -5.73 6.07
N LEU A 24 -3.69 -5.84 5.00
CA LEU A 24 -5.13 -5.63 5.10
C LEU A 24 -5.74 -6.63 6.09
N GLY A 25 -6.50 -6.11 7.06
CA GLY A 25 -7.13 -6.92 8.10
C GLY A 25 -6.18 -7.41 9.18
N ARG A 26 -4.92 -6.97 9.16
CA ARG A 26 -3.93 -7.33 10.19
C ARG A 26 -3.90 -6.31 11.32
N ARG A 27 -3.06 -6.59 12.32
CA ARG A 27 -2.94 -5.74 13.51
C ARG A 27 -2.38 -4.36 13.18
N THR A 28 -2.71 -3.40 14.00
CA THR A 28 -2.35 -1.98 13.82
C THR A 28 -0.86 -1.77 13.52
N TYR A 29 0.03 -2.42 14.26
CA TYR A 29 1.46 -2.20 14.03
C TYR A 29 1.94 -2.69 12.66
N ILE A 30 1.35 -3.75 12.15
CA ILE A 30 1.64 -4.26 10.80
C ILE A 30 1.16 -3.27 9.76
N VAL A 31 -0.05 -2.74 9.94
CA VAL A 31 -0.64 -1.74 9.05
C VAL A 31 0.22 -0.47 9.03
N GLN A 32 0.61 0.03 10.20
CA GLN A 32 1.41 1.24 10.31
C GLN A 32 2.75 1.08 9.61
N TRP A 33 3.46 -0.02 9.88
CA TRP A 33 4.75 -0.30 9.27
C TRP A 33 4.62 -0.42 7.74
N THR A 34 3.60 -1.15 7.27
CA THR A 34 3.38 -1.37 5.84
C THR A 34 3.01 -0.09 5.12
N CYS A 35 2.13 0.73 5.70
CA CYS A 35 1.73 2.00 5.09
C CYS A 35 2.93 2.95 4.98
N GLU A 36 3.78 2.99 6.00
CA GLU A 36 5.00 3.79 5.96
C GLU A 36 5.96 3.28 4.88
N PHE A 37 6.17 1.98 4.84
CA PHE A 37 7.05 1.35 3.84
C PHE A 37 6.57 1.66 2.41
N ILE A 38 5.30 1.45 2.13
CA ILE A 38 4.73 1.73 0.81
C ILE A 38 4.79 3.23 0.51
N GLY A 39 4.43 4.06 1.49
CA GLY A 39 4.45 5.52 1.33
C GLY A 39 5.83 6.07 0.98
N ASN A 40 6.89 5.44 1.47
CA ASN A 40 8.27 5.83 1.18
C ASN A 40 8.76 5.28 -0.16
N ASN A 41 8.02 4.40 -0.80
CA ASN A 41 8.43 3.73 -2.03
C ASN A 41 7.38 3.84 -3.15
N LEU A 42 6.51 4.85 -3.10
CA LEU A 42 5.44 5.02 -4.09
C LEU A 42 5.95 5.11 -5.53
N HIS A 43 7.14 5.69 -5.71
CA HIS A 43 7.75 5.83 -7.02
C HIS A 43 8.08 4.49 -7.69
N LEU A 44 8.09 3.41 -6.93
CA LEU A 44 8.35 2.06 -7.45
C LEU A 44 7.09 1.36 -7.95
N LEU A 45 5.91 1.92 -7.65
CA LEU A 45 4.64 1.37 -8.16
C LEU A 45 4.45 1.76 -9.63
N THR A 46 3.97 0.81 -10.43
CA THR A 46 3.49 1.13 -11.77
C THR A 46 2.15 1.85 -11.66
N GLU A 47 1.76 2.59 -12.70
CA GLU A 47 0.46 3.27 -12.71
C GLU A 47 -0.69 2.28 -12.58
N LYS A 48 -0.57 1.11 -13.21
CA LYS A 48 -1.54 0.04 -13.09
C LYS A 48 -1.70 -0.42 -11.65
N ASP A 49 -0.57 -0.66 -10.97
CA ASP A 49 -0.60 -1.17 -9.60
C ASP A 49 -1.03 -0.10 -8.60
N LYS A 50 -0.74 1.19 -8.86
CA LYS A 50 -1.33 2.27 -8.06
C LYS A 50 -2.86 2.18 -8.08
N GLY A 51 -3.45 2.00 -9.26
CA GLY A 51 -4.90 1.86 -9.40
C GLY A 51 -5.44 0.64 -8.65
N VAL A 52 -4.71 -0.48 -8.72
CA VAL A 52 -5.08 -1.69 -8.01
C VAL A 52 -5.05 -1.46 -6.49
N MET A 53 -3.99 -0.83 -6.00
CA MET A 53 -3.84 -0.56 -4.57
C MET A 53 -4.91 0.40 -4.06
N ILE A 54 -5.21 1.45 -4.81
CA ILE A 54 -6.28 2.39 -4.45
C ILE A 54 -7.61 1.64 -4.31
N ARG A 55 -7.93 0.79 -5.26
CA ARG A 55 -9.18 0.02 -5.24
C ARG A 55 -9.23 -0.93 -4.06
N ASP A 56 -8.13 -1.64 -3.78
CA ASP A 56 -8.07 -2.56 -2.65
C ASP A 56 -8.29 -1.85 -1.33
N ILE A 57 -7.64 -0.70 -1.13
CA ILE A 57 -7.74 0.07 0.12
C ILE A 57 -9.13 0.67 0.27
N GLU A 58 -9.67 1.26 -0.79
CA GLU A 58 -11.03 1.83 -0.74
C GLU A 58 -12.06 0.75 -0.41
N GLY A 59 -11.93 -0.42 -1.00
CA GLY A 59 -12.81 -1.54 -0.71
C GLY A 59 -12.71 -2.00 0.74
N ALA A 60 -11.50 -2.05 1.28
CA ALA A 60 -11.27 -2.46 2.66
C ALA A 60 -11.86 -1.44 3.66
N ILE A 61 -11.71 -0.15 3.36
CA ILE A 61 -12.29 0.91 4.19
C ILE A 61 -13.81 0.82 4.17
N ASP A 62 -14.40 0.63 3.00
CA ASP A 62 -15.85 0.50 2.86
C ASP A 62 -16.38 -0.72 3.62
N TYR A 63 -15.61 -1.79 3.67
CA TYR A 63 -15.99 -3.00 4.39
C TYR A 63 -15.99 -2.79 5.91
N GLY A 64 -15.10 -1.91 6.41
CA GLY A 64 -15.13 -1.50 7.81
C GLY A 64 -14.41 -2.40 8.81
N ASP A 65 -13.61 -3.37 8.36
CA ASP A 65 -12.94 -4.34 9.23
C ASP A 65 -11.46 -4.02 9.48
N GLU A 66 -11.02 -2.80 9.16
CA GLU A 66 -9.63 -2.45 9.27
C GLU A 66 -9.27 -1.95 10.67
N CYS A 67 -8.14 -2.45 11.22
CA CYS A 67 -7.68 -2.08 12.55
C CYS A 67 -7.15 -0.64 12.62
N ASP A 68 -6.58 -0.13 11.54
CA ASP A 68 -6.07 1.24 11.49
C ASP A 68 -6.45 1.92 10.19
N GLU A 69 -7.71 2.29 10.10
CA GLU A 69 -8.29 2.94 8.94
C GLU A 69 -7.59 4.27 8.63
N ALA A 70 -7.14 5.00 9.67
CA ALA A 70 -6.47 6.27 9.49
C ALA A 70 -5.17 6.13 8.70
N CYS A 71 -4.38 5.08 8.96
CA CYS A 71 -3.16 4.80 8.20
C CYS A 71 -3.47 4.51 6.74
N TRP A 72 -4.50 3.72 6.47
CA TRP A 72 -4.91 3.41 5.11
C TRP A 72 -5.41 4.65 4.37
N LYS A 73 -6.16 5.51 5.05
CA LYS A 73 -6.64 6.77 4.45
C LYS A 73 -5.47 7.70 4.11
N ALA A 74 -4.48 7.78 4.98
CA ALA A 74 -3.28 8.59 4.72
C ALA A 74 -2.51 8.07 3.52
N LEU A 75 -2.32 6.76 3.42
CA LEU A 75 -1.66 6.16 2.27
C LEU A 75 -2.46 6.39 0.99
N LEU A 76 -3.78 6.27 1.07
CA LEU A 76 -4.67 6.50 -0.06
C LEU A 76 -4.52 7.91 -0.62
N SER A 77 -4.42 8.92 0.27
CA SER A 77 -4.17 10.31 -0.14
C SER A 77 -2.86 10.43 -0.91
N LYS A 78 -1.80 9.80 -0.44
CA LYS A 78 -0.50 9.79 -1.13
C LYS A 78 -0.60 9.14 -2.50
N LEU A 79 -1.30 8.01 -2.59
CA LEU A 79 -1.49 7.29 -3.86
C LEU A 79 -2.25 8.13 -4.87
N LYS A 80 -3.24 8.90 -4.43
CA LYS A 80 -4.03 9.77 -5.30
C LYS A 80 -3.34 11.08 -5.62
N GLY A 81 -2.22 11.40 -4.98
CA GLY A 81 -1.47 12.63 -5.22
C GLY A 81 -2.08 13.87 -4.58
N VAL A 82 -2.86 13.68 -3.55
CA VAL A 82 -3.48 14.81 -2.83
C VAL A 82 -2.89 14.97 -1.43
#